data_9047ac8d035fe46f20b6910f46dcf95f
#
_entry.id   9047ac8d035fe46f20b6910f46dcf95f
#
_cell.length_a   1.000
_cell.length_b   1.000
_cell.length_c   1.000
_cell.angle_alpha   90.00
_cell.angle_beta   90.00
_cell.angle_gamma   90.00
#
_symmetry.space_group_name_H-M   'P 1'
#
loop_
_entity.id
_entity.type
_entity.pdbx_description
1 polymer ?
#
loop_
_entity_poly.entity_id
_entity_poly.type
_entity_poly.pdbx_seq_one_letter_code
_entity_poly.pdbx_strand_id
1 'polypeptide(L)'
;MRITDSNWFEIEEYLKTDDRCVLPLGSTEQHAHLSLSVDTILSGKIAADAAAPLGVPVFPAVPYGLTPYFMAFPGTVSLRLRTYTALVRDILDSLYDTGFRRILIV
;
A
#
# COMPACT_ATOMS: atom_id res chain seq x y z
N MET A 1 -0.50 -2.95 -13.55
CA MET A 1 0.23 -4.18 -13.11
C MET A 1 0.10 -4.31 -11.60
N ARG A 2 -0.24 -5.50 -11.10
CA ARG A 2 -0.32 -5.74 -9.65
C ARG A 2 0.88 -6.58 -9.23
N ILE A 3 1.58 -6.13 -8.20
CA ILE A 3 2.75 -6.85 -7.67
C ILE A 3 2.37 -8.28 -7.23
N THR A 4 1.15 -8.46 -6.70
CA THR A 4 0.65 -9.78 -6.31
C THR A 4 0.60 -10.80 -7.45
N ASP A 5 0.56 -10.34 -8.68
CA ASP A 5 0.46 -11.16 -9.88
C ASP A 5 1.77 -11.17 -10.71
N SER A 6 2.82 -10.51 -10.19
CA SER A 6 4.08 -10.29 -10.89
C SER A 6 5.23 -11.02 -10.20
N ASN A 7 6.26 -11.30 -10.97
CA ASN A 7 7.53 -11.80 -10.46
C ASN A 7 8.65 -10.75 -10.64
N TRP A 8 9.82 -11.00 -10.07
CA TRP A 8 10.89 -10.01 -10.05
C TRP A 8 11.47 -9.73 -11.45
N PHE A 9 11.45 -10.69 -12.36
CA PHE A 9 11.92 -10.49 -13.74
C PHE A 9 11.03 -9.47 -14.49
N GLU A 10 9.73 -9.53 -14.26
CA GLU A 10 8.78 -8.59 -14.88
C GLU A 10 9.00 -7.17 -14.35
N ILE A 11 9.32 -7.04 -13.07
CA ILE A 11 9.63 -5.74 -12.46
C ILE A 11 10.97 -5.21 -12.97
N GLU A 12 11.99 -6.06 -13.09
CA GLU A 12 13.27 -5.68 -13.66
C GLU A 12 13.11 -5.17 -15.10
N GLU A 13 12.30 -5.85 -15.90
CA GLU A 13 12.01 -5.42 -17.27
C GLU A 13 11.26 -4.08 -17.30
N TYR A 14 10.24 -3.91 -16.45
CA TYR A 14 9.51 -2.65 -16.30
C TYR A 14 10.44 -1.49 -15.95
N LEU A 15 11.36 -1.68 -15.01
CA LEU A 15 12.27 -0.63 -14.54
C LEU A 15 13.29 -0.18 -15.60
N LYS A 16 13.43 -0.87 -16.72
CA LYS A 16 14.24 -0.41 -17.83
C LYS A 16 13.66 0.81 -18.54
N THR A 17 12.35 1.02 -18.44
CA THR A 17 11.62 2.07 -19.18
C THR A 17 10.82 3.01 -18.28
N ASP A 18 10.51 2.62 -17.04
CA ASP A 18 9.68 3.42 -16.13
C ASP A 18 10.11 3.16 -14.68
N ASP A 19 9.99 4.17 -13.82
CA ASP A 19 10.38 4.08 -12.41
C ASP A 19 9.24 4.42 -11.44
N ARG A 20 7.99 4.46 -11.97
CA ARG A 20 6.80 4.77 -11.19
C ARG A 20 6.25 3.52 -10.49
N CYS A 21 5.70 3.69 -9.31
CA CYS A 21 4.84 2.70 -8.67
C CYS A 21 3.82 3.35 -7.75
N VAL A 22 2.85 2.56 -7.31
CA VAL A 22 1.82 3.00 -6.37
C VAL A 22 1.90 2.15 -5.11
N LEU A 23 1.92 2.81 -3.95
CA LEU A 23 1.85 2.19 -2.64
C LEU A 23 0.54 2.59 -1.96
N PRO A 24 -0.48 1.72 -1.95
CA PRO A 24 -1.69 1.98 -1.21
C PRO A 24 -1.47 1.81 0.29
N LEU A 25 -2.00 2.73 1.09
CA LEU A 25 -2.04 2.61 2.53
C LEU A 25 -3.49 2.39 2.97
N GLY A 26 -3.69 1.44 3.86
CA GLY A 26 -4.99 1.11 4.40
C GLY A 26 -4.98 1.10 5.92
N SER A 27 -6.00 0.49 6.49
CA SER A 27 -6.10 0.25 7.93
C SER A 27 -7.02 -0.93 8.21
N THR A 28 -7.00 -1.38 9.44
CA THR A 28 -7.94 -2.37 9.98
C THR A 28 -8.59 -1.73 11.22
N GLU A 29 -9.81 -1.23 11.04
CA GLU A 29 -10.49 -0.44 12.06
C GLU A 29 -12.00 -0.58 11.97
N GLN A 30 -12.71 -0.22 13.04
CA GLN A 30 -14.17 -0.27 13.05
C GLN A 30 -14.75 0.55 11.88
N HIS A 31 -15.81 0.03 11.29
CA HIS A 31 -16.56 0.67 10.20
C HIS A 31 -18.04 0.32 10.32
N ALA A 32 -18.55 0.36 11.55
CA ALA A 32 -19.92 -0.06 11.90
C ALA A 32 -20.21 -1.47 11.36
N HIS A 33 -21.20 -1.62 10.49
CA HIS A 33 -21.56 -2.92 9.90
C HIS A 33 -20.74 -3.31 8.67
N LEU A 34 -19.86 -2.44 8.22
CA LEU A 34 -18.97 -2.72 7.09
C LEU A 34 -17.74 -3.51 7.55
N SER A 35 -16.97 -4.00 6.59
CA SER A 35 -15.72 -4.71 6.86
C SER A 35 -14.73 -3.84 7.65
N LEU A 36 -14.02 -4.45 8.58
CA LEU A 36 -12.87 -3.82 9.24
C LEU A 36 -11.77 -3.39 8.25
N SER A 37 -11.78 -3.96 7.05
CA SER A 37 -10.76 -3.74 6.01
C SER A 37 -11.20 -2.74 4.93
N VAL A 38 -12.25 -1.93 5.16
CA VAL A 38 -12.77 -0.98 4.16
C VAL A 38 -11.65 -0.14 3.56
N ASP A 39 -10.82 0.48 4.39
CA ASP A 39 -9.77 1.38 3.91
C ASP A 39 -8.73 0.65 3.06
N THR A 40 -8.32 -0.55 3.49
CA THR A 40 -7.38 -1.39 2.74
C THR A 40 -7.95 -1.83 1.39
N ILE A 41 -9.23 -2.24 1.37
CA ILE A 41 -9.91 -2.66 0.15
C ILE A 41 -10.04 -1.49 -0.83
N LEU A 42 -10.48 -0.33 -0.34
CA LEU A 42 -10.70 0.85 -1.18
C LEU A 42 -9.39 1.41 -1.74
N SER A 43 -8.38 1.62 -0.91
CA SER A 43 -7.10 2.15 -1.38
C SER A 43 -6.46 1.23 -2.41
N GLY A 44 -6.48 -0.08 -2.16
CA GLY A 44 -5.95 -1.07 -3.10
C GLY A 44 -6.72 -1.12 -4.42
N LYS A 45 -8.06 -1.07 -4.36
CA LYS A 45 -8.89 -1.09 -5.58
C LYS A 45 -8.73 0.18 -6.41
N ILE A 46 -8.81 1.34 -5.77
CA ILE A 46 -8.65 2.63 -6.47
C ILE A 46 -7.28 2.72 -7.13
N ALA A 47 -6.24 2.34 -6.41
CA ALA A 47 -4.87 2.32 -6.94
C ALA A 47 -4.75 1.39 -8.15
N ALA A 48 -5.29 0.17 -8.06
CA ALA A 48 -5.24 -0.80 -9.14
C ALA A 48 -5.99 -0.32 -10.39
N ASP A 49 -7.21 0.20 -10.21
CA ASP A 49 -8.05 0.68 -11.31
C ASP A 49 -7.41 1.89 -12.01
N ALA A 50 -6.84 2.81 -11.25
CA ALA A 50 -6.20 4.01 -11.81
C ALA A 50 -4.87 3.70 -12.53
N ALA A 51 -4.09 2.75 -12.02
CA ALA A 51 -2.79 2.42 -12.56
C ALA A 51 -2.86 1.46 -13.78
N ALA A 52 -3.92 0.65 -13.88
CA ALA A 52 -4.03 -0.38 -14.90
C ALA A 52 -3.85 0.13 -16.35
N PRO A 53 -4.52 1.24 -16.78
CA PRO A 53 -4.33 1.76 -18.13
C PRO A 53 -2.92 2.25 -18.43
N LEU A 54 -2.14 2.56 -17.40
CA LEU A 54 -0.77 3.09 -17.51
C LEU A 54 0.30 2.01 -17.38
N GLY A 55 -0.10 0.78 -17.05
CA GLY A 55 0.83 -0.32 -16.81
C GLY A 55 1.74 -0.11 -15.59
N VAL A 56 1.38 0.78 -14.67
CA VAL A 56 2.18 1.09 -13.48
C VAL A 56 1.98 0.03 -12.41
N PRO A 57 3.06 -0.50 -11.79
CA PRO A 57 2.95 -1.49 -10.73
C PRO A 57 2.26 -0.92 -9.48
N VAL A 58 1.36 -1.70 -8.90
CA VAL A 58 0.67 -1.40 -7.64
C VAL A 58 1.06 -2.42 -6.60
N PHE A 59 1.65 -1.94 -5.52
CA PHE A 59 2.05 -2.78 -4.39
C PHE A 59 0.84 -3.17 -3.54
N PRO A 60 0.93 -4.25 -2.76
CA PRO A 60 -0.13 -4.61 -1.82
C PRO A 60 -0.43 -3.49 -0.85
N ALA A 61 -1.71 -3.25 -0.58
CA ALA A 61 -2.10 -2.23 0.39
C ALA A 61 -1.60 -2.61 1.79
N VAL A 62 -1.03 -1.64 2.50
CA VAL A 62 -0.60 -1.83 3.88
C VAL A 62 -1.86 -1.89 4.77
N PRO A 63 -2.16 -3.03 5.42
CA PRO A 63 -3.46 -3.20 6.07
C PRO A 63 -3.52 -2.66 7.50
N TYR A 64 -2.43 -2.13 8.04
CA TYR A 64 -2.36 -1.61 9.39
C TYR A 64 -1.78 -0.20 9.40
N GLY A 65 -2.45 0.71 10.11
CA GLY A 65 -2.06 2.10 10.20
C GLY A 65 -2.16 2.66 11.61
N LEU A 66 -2.35 3.96 11.72
CA LEU A 66 -2.49 4.68 12.97
C LEU A 66 -3.96 5.05 13.19
N THR A 67 -4.64 4.33 14.08
CA THR A 67 -6.06 4.55 14.37
C THR A 67 -6.39 4.38 15.87
N PRO A 68 -5.69 5.08 16.78
CA PRO A 68 -5.87 4.88 18.22
C PRO A 68 -7.26 5.29 18.71
N TYR A 69 -7.93 6.19 18.01
CA TYR A 69 -9.28 6.66 18.37
C TYR A 69 -10.38 5.59 18.21
N PHE A 70 -10.08 4.49 17.51
CA PHE A 70 -11.02 3.37 17.35
C PHE A 70 -10.65 2.13 18.17
N MET A 71 -9.67 2.22 19.05
CA MET A 71 -9.19 1.05 19.81
C MET A 71 -10.19 0.48 20.81
N ALA A 72 -11.28 1.20 21.14
CA ALA A 72 -12.35 0.66 21.96
C ALA A 72 -13.20 -0.39 21.21
N PHE A 73 -13.08 -0.48 19.90
CA PHE A 73 -13.88 -1.39 19.08
C PHE A 73 -13.07 -2.65 18.76
N PRO A 74 -13.60 -3.86 19.09
CA PRO A 74 -12.91 -5.12 18.82
C PRO A 74 -12.58 -5.29 17.34
N GLY A 75 -11.38 -5.83 17.07
CA GLY A 75 -10.89 -6.03 15.71
C GLY A 75 -10.08 -4.87 15.14
N THR A 76 -10.17 -3.68 15.74
CA THR A 76 -9.32 -2.55 15.38
C THR A 76 -7.86 -2.84 15.78
N VAL A 77 -6.93 -2.59 14.85
CA VAL A 77 -5.50 -2.71 15.08
C VAL A 77 -4.84 -1.38 14.77
N SER A 78 -4.20 -0.78 15.75
CA SER A 78 -3.46 0.45 15.55
C SER A 78 -1.98 0.26 15.85
N LEU A 79 -1.13 0.70 14.95
CA LEU A 79 0.30 0.83 15.22
C LEU A 79 0.56 2.10 16.01
N ARG A 80 1.65 2.12 16.78
CA ARG A 80 2.14 3.37 17.36
C ARG A 80 2.70 4.27 16.25
N LEU A 81 2.62 5.57 16.43
CA LEU A 81 3.13 6.55 15.46
C LEU A 81 4.58 6.23 15.06
N ARG A 82 5.44 5.94 16.03
CA ARG A 82 6.85 5.60 15.77
C ARG A 82 6.98 4.34 14.90
N THR A 83 6.20 3.31 15.20
CA THR A 83 6.22 2.04 14.45
C THR A 83 5.69 2.24 13.04
N TYR A 84 4.59 2.96 12.88
CA TYR A 84 4.00 3.22 11.58
C TYR A 84 4.93 4.05 10.70
N THR A 85 5.52 5.10 11.25
CA THR A 85 6.50 5.93 10.54
C THR A 85 7.70 5.10 10.08
N ALA A 86 8.23 4.23 10.95
CA ALA A 86 9.34 3.35 10.61
C ALA A 86 8.94 2.34 9.51
N LEU A 87 7.75 1.76 9.60
CA LEU A 87 7.25 0.81 8.60
C LEU A 87 7.14 1.45 7.21
N VAL A 88 6.51 2.61 7.12
CA VAL A 88 6.36 3.31 5.83
C VAL A 88 7.73 3.73 5.28
N ARG A 89 8.61 4.22 6.14
CA ARG A 89 9.98 4.58 5.75
C ARG A 89 10.74 3.39 5.20
N ASP A 90 10.71 2.25 5.87
CA ASP A 90 11.39 1.04 5.41
C ASP A 90 10.87 0.56 4.05
N ILE A 91 9.55 0.63 3.84
CA ILE A 91 8.95 0.29 2.55
C ILE A 91 9.48 1.24 1.46
N LEU A 92 9.41 2.56 1.70
CA LEU A 92 9.86 3.56 0.72
C LEU A 92 11.35 3.43 0.42
N ASP A 93 12.18 3.19 1.43
CA ASP A 93 13.62 2.99 1.26
C ASP A 93 13.90 1.74 0.41
N SER A 94 13.19 0.64 0.67
CA SER A 94 13.33 -0.59 -0.11
C SER A 94 12.90 -0.41 -1.58
N LEU A 95 11.80 0.30 -1.82
CA LEU A 95 11.35 0.62 -3.18
C LEU A 95 12.40 1.46 -3.91
N TYR A 96 12.96 2.46 -3.23
CA TYR A 96 14.01 3.29 -3.79
C TYR A 96 15.26 2.46 -4.11
N ASP A 97 15.70 1.61 -3.19
CA ASP A 97 16.89 0.79 -3.35
C ASP A 97 16.78 -0.21 -4.51
N THR A 98 15.55 -0.67 -4.80
CA THR A 98 15.30 -1.60 -5.91
C THR A 98 15.00 -0.94 -7.24
N GLY A 99 14.96 0.39 -7.31
CA GLY A 99 14.94 1.11 -8.59
C GLY A 99 13.76 2.04 -8.82
N PHE A 100 12.74 2.04 -7.96
CA PHE A 100 11.63 2.98 -8.08
C PHE A 100 12.05 4.38 -7.62
N ARG A 101 11.62 5.41 -8.33
CA ARG A 101 11.98 6.81 -8.03
C ARG A 101 10.77 7.71 -7.86
N ARG A 102 9.64 7.34 -8.45
CA ARG A 102 8.38 8.09 -8.37
C ARG A 102 7.33 7.19 -7.73
N ILE A 103 7.05 7.42 -6.48
CA ILE A 103 6.15 6.59 -5.68
C ILE A 103 4.91 7.41 -5.33
N LEU A 104 3.74 7.00 -5.82
CA LEU A 104 2.48 7.57 -5.43
C LEU A 104 1.94 6.80 -4.22
N ILE A 105 1.66 7.52 -3.15
CA ILE A 105 0.98 6.97 -1.96
C ILE A 105 -0.50 7.30 -2.07
N VAL A 106 -1.35 6.29 -1.88
CA VAL A 106 -2.81 6.41 -1.94
C VAL A 106 -3.40 6.01 -0.60
#